data_8b8255ffdf144045b52df84be9eac370
#
_entry.id   8b8255ffdf144045b52df84be9eac370
#
_cell.length_a   1.000
_cell.length_b   1.000
_cell.length_c   1.000
_cell.angle_alpha   90.00
_cell.angle_beta   90.00
_cell.angle_gamma   90.00
#
_symmetry.space_group_name_H-M   'P 1'
#
loop_
_entity.id
_entity.type
_entity.pdbx_description
1 polymer ?
#
loop_
_entity_poly.entity_id
_entity_poly.type
_entity_poly.pdbx_seq_one_letter_code
_entity_poly.pdbx_strand_id
1 'polypeptide(L)'
;MAEGHLPEDVLSTLEEKGLAPERRPGDEEILKQGKVDWLGFNYYHPSRIQAPKEKTDENGYPKFSDPYVWPEAKMNIYRGWEIYPKGIYDFGMKMKKEYPDLKFFASEK
;
A
#
# COMPACT_ATOMS: atom_id res chain seq x y z
N MET A 1 3.41 -6.23 -5.29
CA MET A 1 4.20 -7.23 -6.03
C MET A 1 3.45 -8.53 -6.33
N ALA A 2 2.22 -8.67 -5.87
CA ALA A 2 1.35 -9.77 -6.29
C ALA A 2 1.07 -9.75 -7.81
N GLU A 3 1.14 -8.59 -8.45
CA GLU A 3 0.93 -8.40 -9.89
C GLU A 3 2.19 -8.59 -10.75
N GLY A 4 3.35 -8.67 -10.13
CA GLY A 4 4.63 -8.85 -10.84
C GLY A 4 5.12 -7.60 -11.60
N HIS A 5 4.64 -6.42 -11.24
CA HIS A 5 5.12 -5.13 -11.77
C HIS A 5 5.06 -4.04 -10.71
N LEU A 6 5.76 -2.94 -10.97
CA LEU A 6 5.69 -1.73 -10.13
C LEU A 6 4.54 -0.83 -10.61
N PRO A 7 3.89 -0.04 -9.71
CA PRO A 7 2.85 0.89 -10.10
C PRO A 7 3.38 1.96 -11.08
N GLU A 8 2.73 2.09 -12.23
CA GLU A 8 3.19 3.01 -13.30
C GLU A 8 3.13 4.47 -12.89
N ASP A 9 2.11 4.88 -12.15
CA ASP A 9 1.92 6.23 -11.63
C ASP A 9 3.03 6.65 -10.66
N VAL A 10 3.46 5.72 -9.82
CA VAL A 10 4.60 5.94 -8.91
C VAL A 10 5.90 6.04 -9.70
N LEU A 11 6.11 5.13 -10.64
CA LEU A 11 7.32 5.12 -11.46
C LEU A 11 7.48 6.39 -12.29
N SER A 12 6.43 6.83 -12.98
CA SER A 12 6.48 8.06 -13.78
C SER A 12 6.82 9.28 -12.93
N THR A 13 6.24 9.38 -11.73
CA THR A 13 6.56 10.46 -10.79
C THR A 13 8.03 10.42 -10.33
N LEU A 14 8.57 9.24 -10.07
CA LEU A 14 9.96 9.08 -9.68
C LEU A 14 10.92 9.38 -10.85
N GLU A 15 10.57 8.99 -12.06
CA GLU A 15 11.33 9.30 -13.29
C GLU A 15 11.39 10.80 -13.54
N GLU A 16 10.28 11.51 -13.46
CA GLU A 16 10.22 12.98 -13.58
C GLU A 16 11.11 13.71 -12.59
N LYS A 17 11.34 13.09 -11.42
CA LYS A 17 12.16 13.66 -10.34
C LYS A 17 13.61 13.16 -10.36
N GLY A 18 13.98 12.27 -11.28
CA GLY A 18 15.32 11.66 -11.30
C GLY A 18 15.57 10.72 -10.11
N LEU A 19 14.53 10.19 -9.49
CA LEU A 19 14.57 9.29 -8.32
C LEU A 19 14.19 7.85 -8.67
N ALA A 20 13.95 7.55 -9.95
CA ALA A 20 13.61 6.21 -10.37
C ALA A 20 14.75 5.22 -10.07
N PRO A 21 14.42 3.99 -9.63
CA PRO A 21 15.44 2.98 -9.40
C PRO A 21 16.10 2.59 -10.73
N GLU A 22 17.40 2.29 -10.67
CA GLU A 22 18.12 1.73 -11.80
C GLU A 22 17.49 0.38 -12.20
N ARG A 23 17.18 0.23 -13.48
CA ARG A 23 16.65 -1.02 -14.04
C ARG A 23 17.71 -1.72 -14.86
N ARG A 24 17.79 -3.02 -14.71
CA ARG A 24 18.69 -3.88 -15.47
C ARG A 24 17.91 -4.74 -16.47
N PRO A 25 18.53 -5.14 -17.58
CA PRO A 25 17.93 -6.10 -18.49
C PRO A 25 17.53 -7.38 -17.74
N GLY A 26 16.27 -7.80 -17.86
CA GLY A 26 15.72 -8.98 -17.19
C GLY A 26 14.99 -8.72 -15.87
N ASP A 27 15.08 -7.53 -15.26
CA ASP A 27 14.38 -7.23 -14.00
C ASP A 27 12.86 -7.39 -14.11
N GLU A 28 12.27 -6.97 -15.21
CA GLU A 28 10.82 -7.13 -15.43
C GLU A 28 10.39 -8.59 -15.47
N GLU A 29 11.21 -9.45 -16.08
CA GLU A 29 10.92 -10.88 -16.16
C GLU A 29 11.03 -11.54 -14.78
N ILE A 30 12.04 -11.14 -13.99
CA ILE A 30 12.21 -11.60 -12.60
C ILE A 30 10.99 -11.19 -11.76
N LEU A 31 10.51 -9.96 -11.90
CA LEU A 31 9.33 -9.48 -11.18
C LEU A 31 8.06 -10.23 -11.58
N LYS A 32 7.87 -10.53 -12.88
CA LYS A 32 6.73 -11.31 -13.36
C LYS A 32 6.73 -12.75 -12.86
N GLN A 33 7.90 -13.35 -12.74
CA GLN A 33 8.06 -14.72 -12.25
C GLN A 33 8.04 -14.82 -10.73
N GLY A 34 8.43 -13.76 -10.02
CA GLY A 34 8.52 -13.68 -8.56
C GLY A 34 7.18 -13.57 -7.86
N LYS A 35 6.24 -14.49 -8.17
CA LYS A 35 4.94 -14.55 -7.52
C LYS A 35 5.02 -15.30 -6.21
N VAL A 36 4.19 -14.86 -5.25
CA VAL A 36 4.09 -15.52 -3.95
C VAL A 36 2.96 -16.54 -3.93
N ASP A 37 3.16 -17.66 -3.24
CA ASP A 37 2.12 -18.69 -3.06
C ASP A 37 1.17 -18.34 -1.91
N TRP A 38 1.66 -17.59 -0.92
CA TRP A 38 0.93 -17.20 0.26
C TRP A 38 1.23 -15.76 0.63
N LEU A 39 0.21 -15.04 1.10
CA LEU A 39 0.35 -13.70 1.66
C LEU A 39 -0.08 -13.70 3.13
N GLY A 40 0.89 -13.48 4.03
CA GLY A 40 0.61 -13.13 5.42
C GLY A 40 0.50 -11.62 5.57
N PHE A 41 -0.51 -11.11 6.27
CA PHE A 41 -0.65 -9.70 6.53
C PHE A 41 -1.02 -9.42 7.99
N ASN A 42 -0.58 -8.27 8.48
CA ASN A 42 -0.95 -7.74 9.78
C ASN A 42 -2.01 -6.66 9.60
N TYR A 43 -3.04 -6.67 10.43
CA TYR A 43 -4.05 -5.62 10.42
C TYR A 43 -4.30 -5.12 11.84
N TYR A 44 -3.97 -3.89 12.11
CA TYR A 44 -4.22 -3.25 13.40
C TYR A 44 -5.25 -2.12 13.30
N HIS A 45 -5.14 -1.30 12.28
CA HIS A 45 -6.00 -0.16 12.03
C HIS A 45 -5.93 0.29 10.56
N PRO A 46 -6.92 1.02 10.05
CA PRO A 46 -6.81 1.63 8.73
C PRO A 46 -5.85 2.82 8.76
N SER A 47 -5.15 3.04 7.67
CA SER A 47 -4.47 4.31 7.38
C SER A 47 -5.35 5.11 6.43
N ARG A 48 -5.96 6.17 6.93
CA ARG A 48 -6.77 7.06 6.09
C ARG A 48 -5.89 8.11 5.47
N ILE A 49 -6.07 8.33 4.19
CA ILE A 49 -5.27 9.27 3.40
C ILE A 49 -6.18 10.21 2.61
N GLN A 50 -5.63 11.35 2.25
CA GLN A 50 -6.22 12.35 1.37
C GLN A 50 -5.19 12.82 0.34
N ALA A 51 -5.61 13.55 -0.67
CA ALA A 51 -4.69 14.18 -1.61
C ALA A 51 -3.69 15.08 -0.85
N PRO A 52 -2.41 15.05 -1.22
CA PRO A 52 -1.42 15.85 -0.53
C PRO A 52 -1.63 17.33 -0.81
N LYS A 53 -1.47 18.18 0.22
CA LYS A 53 -1.53 19.64 0.08
C LYS A 53 -0.32 20.17 -0.66
N GLU A 54 0.85 19.58 -0.38
CA GLU A 54 2.13 19.90 -1.01
C GLU A 54 2.60 18.71 -1.86
N LYS A 55 3.20 18.98 -3.01
CA LYS A 55 3.68 17.93 -3.94
C LYS A 55 4.95 17.23 -3.47
N THR A 56 5.68 17.85 -2.54
CA THR A 56 6.92 17.32 -1.97
C THR A 56 6.89 17.40 -0.46
N ASP A 57 7.67 16.55 0.19
CA ASP A 57 7.98 16.66 1.62
C ASP A 57 9.05 17.72 1.90
N GLU A 58 9.43 17.90 3.17
CA GLU A 58 10.44 18.85 3.64
C GLU A 58 11.85 18.57 3.06
N ASN A 59 12.10 17.33 2.60
CA ASN A 59 13.36 16.92 1.98
C ASN A 59 13.32 16.98 0.44
N GLY A 60 12.20 17.43 -0.14
CA GLY A 60 12.01 17.54 -1.59
C GLY A 60 11.59 16.24 -2.29
N TYR A 61 11.29 15.16 -1.55
CA TYR A 61 10.79 13.92 -2.13
C TYR A 61 9.30 14.00 -2.51
N PRO A 62 8.88 13.31 -3.58
CA PRO A 62 7.48 13.28 -3.99
C PRO A 62 6.56 12.79 -2.88
N LYS A 63 5.49 13.54 -2.66
CA LYS A 63 4.47 13.24 -1.65
C LYS A 63 3.19 12.78 -2.34
N PHE A 64 2.79 11.54 -2.10
CA PHE A 64 1.64 10.92 -2.78
C PHE A 64 0.34 11.07 -1.99
N SER A 65 0.41 11.30 -0.69
CA SER A 65 -0.77 11.47 0.17
C SER A 65 -0.44 12.23 1.45
N ASP A 66 -1.46 12.82 2.06
CA ASP A 66 -1.46 13.29 3.43
C ASP A 66 -2.31 12.38 4.32
N PRO A 67 -1.99 12.24 5.61
CA PRO A 67 -2.88 11.61 6.57
C PRO A 67 -4.23 12.34 6.61
N TYR A 68 -5.29 11.57 6.76
CA TYR A 68 -6.64 12.09 6.97
C TYR A 68 -7.20 11.57 8.29
N VAL A 69 -7.71 12.45 9.13
CA VAL A 69 -8.41 12.10 10.36
C VAL A 69 -9.91 12.18 10.11
N TRP A 70 -10.57 11.02 10.12
CA TRP A 70 -12.03 10.98 10.00
C TRP A 70 -12.68 11.45 11.30
N PRO A 71 -13.52 12.51 11.29
CA PRO A 71 -14.07 13.08 12.51
C PRO A 71 -14.95 12.11 13.32
N GLU A 72 -15.57 11.14 12.66
CA GLU A 72 -16.46 10.15 13.29
C GLU A 72 -15.72 8.85 13.68
N ALA A 73 -14.38 8.83 13.53
CA ALA A 73 -13.59 7.66 13.85
C ALA A 73 -13.64 7.31 15.34
N LYS A 74 -13.93 6.04 15.63
CA LYS A 74 -13.76 5.51 16.99
C LYS A 74 -12.27 5.28 17.26
N MET A 75 -11.70 6.05 18.17
CA MET A 75 -10.28 6.00 18.46
C MET A 75 -9.95 5.09 19.65
N ASN A 76 -8.85 4.34 19.52
CA ASN A 76 -8.20 3.69 20.65
C ASN A 76 -7.33 4.74 21.37
N ILE A 77 -7.77 5.16 22.55
CA ILE A 77 -7.12 6.23 23.32
C ILE A 77 -5.70 5.87 23.80
N TYR A 78 -5.38 4.59 23.92
CA TYR A 78 -4.07 4.14 24.40
C TYR A 78 -3.02 4.04 23.28
N ARG A 79 -3.49 3.78 22.04
CA ARG A 79 -2.61 3.59 20.88
C ARG A 79 -2.65 4.74 19.89
N GLY A 80 -3.67 5.61 19.99
CA GLY A 80 -3.83 6.75 19.09
C GLY A 80 -4.24 6.38 17.66
N TRP A 81 -4.79 5.19 17.45
CA TRP A 81 -5.25 4.73 16.14
C TRP A 81 -6.75 4.46 16.08
N GLU A 82 -7.30 4.41 14.88
CA GLU A 82 -8.72 4.12 14.65
C GLU A 82 -9.04 2.65 14.92
N ILE A 83 -10.18 2.42 15.60
CA ILE A 83 -10.77 1.09 15.76
C ILE A 83 -11.74 0.85 14.60
N TYR A 84 -11.34 0.01 13.63
CA TYR A 84 -12.12 -0.29 12.45
C TYR A 84 -12.08 -1.77 12.08
N PRO A 85 -12.81 -2.65 12.83
CA PRO A 85 -12.73 -4.10 12.61
C PRO A 85 -13.26 -4.55 11.25
N LYS A 86 -14.12 -3.77 10.61
CA LYS A 86 -14.58 -4.05 9.24
C LYS A 86 -13.45 -4.00 8.20
N GLY A 87 -12.36 -3.29 8.47
CA GLY A 87 -11.27 -3.13 7.53
C GLY A 87 -10.58 -4.45 7.15
N ILE A 88 -10.46 -5.40 8.09
CA ILE A 88 -9.91 -6.73 7.79
C ILE A 88 -10.82 -7.51 6.82
N TYR A 89 -12.14 -7.38 6.99
CA TYR A 89 -13.11 -7.97 6.08
C TYR A 89 -13.04 -7.34 4.68
N ASP A 90 -13.02 -6.01 4.61
CA ASP A 90 -12.95 -5.25 3.36
C ASP A 90 -11.66 -5.59 2.60
N PHE A 91 -10.53 -5.67 3.31
CA PHE A 91 -9.25 -6.12 2.74
C PHE A 91 -9.34 -7.54 2.20
N GLY A 92 -9.87 -8.49 2.97
CA GLY A 92 -10.03 -9.88 2.53
C GLY A 92 -10.92 -10.01 1.29
N MET A 93 -12.01 -9.26 1.23
CA MET A 93 -12.90 -9.25 0.06
C MET A 93 -12.23 -8.64 -1.18
N LYS A 94 -11.45 -7.57 -1.00
CA LYS A 94 -10.63 -6.98 -2.07
C LYS A 94 -9.61 -7.99 -2.60
N MET A 95 -8.85 -8.63 -1.70
CA MET A 95 -7.86 -9.65 -2.07
C MET A 95 -8.49 -10.81 -2.84
N LYS A 96 -9.63 -11.31 -2.37
CA LYS A 96 -10.35 -12.39 -3.06
C LYS A 96 -10.80 -12.00 -4.47
N LYS A 97 -11.20 -10.74 -4.67
CA LYS A 97 -11.64 -10.23 -5.97
C LYS A 97 -10.48 -10.02 -6.94
N GLU A 98 -9.39 -9.42 -6.47
CA GLU A 98 -8.24 -9.05 -7.31
C GLU A 98 -7.28 -10.20 -7.54
N TYR A 99 -7.17 -11.11 -6.57
CA TYR A 99 -6.24 -12.25 -6.58
C TYR A 99 -6.95 -13.56 -6.17
N PRO A 100 -7.86 -14.09 -6.97
CA PRO A 100 -8.73 -15.20 -6.58
C PRO A 100 -7.96 -16.49 -6.21
N ASP A 101 -6.79 -16.70 -6.80
CA ASP A 101 -5.95 -17.89 -6.58
C ASP A 101 -4.91 -17.71 -5.47
N LEU A 102 -4.72 -16.48 -4.96
CA LEU A 102 -3.75 -16.21 -3.92
C LEU A 102 -4.32 -16.60 -2.56
N LYS A 103 -3.61 -17.46 -1.86
CA LYS A 103 -3.92 -17.81 -0.47
C LYS A 103 -3.41 -16.73 0.47
N PHE A 104 -4.23 -16.27 1.40
CA PHE A 104 -3.85 -15.26 2.37
C PHE A 104 -4.41 -15.53 3.77
N PHE A 105 -3.74 -15.01 4.78
CA PHE A 105 -4.15 -15.12 6.17
C PHE A 105 -3.71 -13.88 6.96
N ALA A 106 -4.48 -13.54 8.00
CA ALA A 106 -4.07 -12.53 8.96
C ALA A 106 -3.11 -13.18 9.97
N SER A 107 -1.87 -12.68 10.02
CA SER A 107 -0.84 -13.15 10.96
C SER A 107 -0.96 -12.44 12.30
N GLU A 108 -1.39 -11.16 12.29
CA GLU A 108 -1.64 -10.37 13.50
C GLU A 108 -2.87 -9.47 13.33
N LYS A 109 -3.59 -9.23 14.45
CA LYS A 109 -4.79 -8.39 14.48
C LYS A 109 -5.01 -7.76 15.86
#